data_eb65e6a5e5c976954c943ac35c7fba21
#
_entry.id   eb65e6a5e5c976954c943ac35c7fba21
#
_cell.length_a   1.000
_cell.length_b   1.000
_cell.length_c   1.000
_cell.angle_alpha   90.00
_cell.angle_beta   90.00
_cell.angle_gamma   90.00
#
_symmetry.space_group_name_H-M   'P 1'
#
loop_
_entity.id
_entity.type
_entity.pdbx_description
1 polymer ?
#
loop_
_entity_poly.entity_id
_entity_poly.type
_entity_poly.pdbx_seq_one_letter_code
_entity_poly.pdbx_strand_id
1 'polypeptide(L)'
;MDLYEYQARELLEEQHIPTPRAVFAQNSHEVAEAADAIGYPCVIKAQVKIGHRGQAGGVKIAHNRDEAILLSESILPMTIHGHKVNGVLVAEAKNILHEYYVSISVDRTSRDFDVLATANGGTEVEEIAKEHPESVKRLHINALGDFDMEAAKRMAGQIGFYHADLDQAANILLRMWQCFKDNDATLVEINPLAKIGDPDDEASKSLCALDAKISLDGNAAFRHDGWARFDDPMQADPFEAAAAEHGLHYVHLDGQVGVIGNGAGLVMSSLDAVWDAGKEQGTNVTPANFLDIGGGASAAVMSDSLSIVLSDPQVESVFINVYGG
;
A
#
# COMPACT_ATOMS: atom_id res chain seq x y z
N MET A 1 5.45 3.41 4.82
CA MET A 1 5.10 4.18 3.59
C MET A 1 4.47 3.25 2.58
N ASP A 2 3.18 3.49 2.23
CA ASP A 2 2.50 2.69 1.21
C ASP A 2 2.81 3.25 -0.19
N LEU A 3 3.08 2.34 -1.13
CA LEU A 3 3.35 2.69 -2.52
C LEU A 3 2.09 2.63 -3.38
N TYR A 4 2.05 3.44 -4.45
CA TYR A 4 1.11 3.20 -5.54
C TYR A 4 1.46 1.91 -6.29
N GLU A 5 0.50 1.31 -6.99
CA GLU A 5 0.76 0.11 -7.79
C GLU A 5 1.90 0.31 -8.80
N TYR A 6 1.95 1.47 -9.49
CA TYR A 6 3.03 1.73 -10.47
C TYR A 6 4.42 1.79 -9.81
N GLN A 7 4.52 2.32 -8.58
CA GLN A 7 5.76 2.37 -7.79
C GLN A 7 6.13 0.98 -7.25
N ALA A 8 5.15 0.24 -6.71
CA ALA A 8 5.34 -1.13 -6.24
C ALA A 8 5.82 -2.04 -7.37
N ARG A 9 5.26 -1.85 -8.56
CA ARG A 9 5.65 -2.56 -9.77
C ARG A 9 7.11 -2.30 -10.17
N GLU A 10 7.61 -1.05 -10.06
CA GLU A 10 9.02 -0.73 -10.32
C GLU A 10 9.94 -1.60 -9.47
N LEU A 11 9.65 -1.76 -8.17
CA LEU A 11 10.43 -2.61 -7.27
C LEU A 11 10.34 -4.10 -7.64
N LEU A 12 9.18 -4.58 -8.11
CA LEU A 12 9.06 -5.95 -8.62
C LEU A 12 9.88 -6.17 -9.90
N GLU A 13 9.88 -5.19 -10.81
CA GLU A 13 10.64 -5.22 -12.06
C GLU A 13 12.15 -5.17 -11.82
N GLU A 14 12.62 -4.38 -10.85
CA GLU A 14 14.02 -4.38 -10.39
C GLU A 14 14.47 -5.78 -9.93
N GLN A 15 13.58 -6.56 -9.36
CA GLN A 15 13.80 -7.96 -8.99
C GLN A 15 13.47 -8.94 -10.11
N HIS A 16 13.24 -8.47 -11.33
CA HIS A 16 12.92 -9.30 -12.50
C HIS A 16 11.67 -10.18 -12.31
N ILE A 17 10.69 -9.76 -11.53
CA ILE A 17 9.39 -10.41 -11.45
C ILE A 17 8.59 -10.01 -12.69
N PRO A 18 8.03 -10.97 -13.46
CA PRO A 18 7.29 -10.65 -14.67
C PRO A 18 6.03 -9.82 -14.38
N THR A 19 5.89 -8.70 -15.08
CA THR A 19 4.71 -7.82 -15.04
C THR A 19 4.23 -7.53 -16.47
N PRO A 20 2.95 -7.15 -16.71
CA PRO A 20 2.53 -6.69 -18.04
C PRO A 20 3.20 -5.35 -18.36
N ARG A 21 3.35 -5.00 -19.64
CA ARG A 21 3.76 -3.64 -19.99
C ARG A 21 2.72 -2.65 -19.47
N ALA A 22 3.18 -1.55 -18.87
CA ALA A 22 2.28 -0.50 -18.38
C ALA A 22 2.96 0.86 -18.38
N VAL A 23 2.14 1.92 -18.41
CA VAL A 23 2.57 3.32 -18.40
C VAL A 23 1.67 4.08 -17.43
N PHE A 24 2.26 4.84 -16.51
CA PHE A 24 1.54 5.77 -15.65
C PHE A 24 1.19 7.04 -16.41
N ALA A 25 -0.04 7.55 -16.22
CA ALA A 25 -0.58 8.72 -16.89
C ALA A 25 -1.47 9.54 -15.95
N GLN A 26 -1.39 10.86 -16.04
CA GLN A 26 -2.10 11.78 -15.15
C GLN A 26 -3.24 12.56 -15.81
N ASN A 27 -3.38 12.45 -17.13
CA ASN A 27 -4.42 13.10 -17.89
C ASN A 27 -4.83 12.26 -19.09
N SER A 28 -6.00 12.56 -19.68
CA SER A 28 -6.59 11.80 -20.79
C SER A 28 -5.73 11.75 -22.05
N HIS A 29 -4.92 12.80 -22.29
CA HIS A 29 -4.00 12.82 -23.43
C HIS A 29 -2.87 11.80 -23.26
N GLU A 30 -2.22 11.79 -22.09
CA GLU A 30 -1.19 10.80 -21.74
C GLU A 30 -1.75 9.37 -21.75
N VAL A 31 -2.99 9.18 -21.27
CA VAL A 31 -3.67 7.87 -21.32
C VAL A 31 -3.85 7.40 -22.75
N ALA A 32 -4.26 8.29 -23.66
CA ALA A 32 -4.43 7.94 -25.06
C ALA A 32 -3.11 7.54 -25.72
N GLU A 33 -2.02 8.27 -25.45
CA GLU A 33 -0.68 7.93 -25.96
C GLU A 33 -0.16 6.62 -25.38
N ALA A 34 -0.33 6.41 -24.06
CA ALA A 34 0.04 5.17 -23.40
C ALA A 34 -0.73 3.97 -23.94
N ALA A 35 -2.04 4.10 -24.14
CA ALA A 35 -2.89 3.05 -24.69
C ALA A 35 -2.50 2.67 -26.13
N ASP A 36 -2.20 3.67 -26.99
CA ASP A 36 -1.72 3.42 -28.35
C ASP A 36 -0.35 2.70 -28.35
N ALA A 37 0.55 3.06 -27.42
CA ALA A 37 1.87 2.42 -27.30
C ALA A 37 1.80 0.98 -26.78
N ILE A 38 0.85 0.70 -25.87
CA ILE A 38 0.63 -0.63 -25.28
C ILE A 38 -0.12 -1.54 -26.24
N GLY A 39 -1.11 -0.98 -26.93
CA GLY A 39 -2.06 -1.70 -27.78
C GLY A 39 -3.38 -2.03 -27.07
N TYR A 40 -4.35 -2.53 -27.84
CA TYR A 40 -5.69 -2.83 -27.36
C TYR A 40 -6.00 -4.32 -27.44
N PRO A 41 -6.80 -4.87 -26.48
CA PRO A 41 -7.35 -4.18 -25.31
C PRO A 41 -6.27 -3.83 -24.29
N CYS A 42 -6.48 -2.72 -23.54
CA CYS A 42 -5.66 -2.35 -22.41
C CYS A 42 -6.52 -2.15 -21.15
N VAL A 43 -5.90 -2.20 -19.97
CA VAL A 43 -6.56 -2.01 -18.67
C VAL A 43 -6.16 -0.65 -18.12
N ILE A 44 -7.16 0.16 -17.72
CA ILE A 44 -6.94 1.45 -17.06
C ILE A 44 -7.25 1.28 -15.59
N LYS A 45 -6.25 1.52 -14.74
CA LYS A 45 -6.31 1.27 -13.30
C LYS A 45 -6.06 2.55 -12.52
N ALA A 46 -7.03 2.96 -11.71
CA ALA A 46 -6.87 4.08 -10.78
C ALA A 46 -5.65 3.88 -9.87
N GLN A 47 -4.87 4.92 -9.64
CA GLN A 47 -3.74 4.90 -8.73
C GLN A 47 -4.11 5.59 -7.41
N VAL A 48 -4.32 4.78 -6.39
CA VAL A 48 -4.55 5.15 -4.99
C VAL A 48 -3.75 4.21 -4.08
N LYS A 49 -3.36 4.68 -2.90
CA LYS A 49 -2.53 3.90 -1.94
C LYS A 49 -3.30 2.86 -1.12
N ILE A 50 -4.50 2.49 -1.58
CA ILE A 50 -5.38 1.51 -0.92
C ILE A 50 -5.82 0.40 -1.89
N GLY A 51 -6.27 -0.71 -1.32
CA GLY A 51 -6.86 -1.82 -2.08
C GLY A 51 -8.29 -1.55 -2.57
N HIS A 52 -8.93 -2.59 -3.14
CA HIS A 52 -10.36 -2.63 -3.55
C HIS A 52 -10.74 -1.65 -4.68
N ARG A 53 -9.78 -1.17 -5.47
CA ARG A 53 -9.97 -0.26 -6.59
C ARG A 53 -10.93 -0.80 -7.66
N GLY A 54 -10.88 -2.10 -7.90
CA GLY A 54 -11.76 -2.77 -8.87
C GLY A 54 -13.22 -2.69 -8.48
N GLN A 55 -13.56 -2.96 -7.21
CA GLN A 55 -14.93 -2.90 -6.67
C GLN A 55 -15.47 -1.46 -6.70
N ALA A 56 -14.62 -0.47 -6.47
CA ALA A 56 -14.97 0.94 -6.58
C ALA A 56 -15.13 1.44 -8.03
N GLY A 57 -14.92 0.56 -9.05
CA GLY A 57 -15.02 0.94 -10.46
C GLY A 57 -13.77 1.62 -11.02
N GLY A 58 -12.67 1.64 -10.27
CA GLY A 58 -11.39 2.23 -10.66
C GLY A 58 -10.53 1.36 -11.60
N VAL A 59 -11.03 0.19 -12.04
CA VAL A 59 -10.34 -0.69 -13.00
C VAL A 59 -11.29 -0.99 -14.16
N LYS A 60 -10.89 -0.63 -15.37
CA LYS A 60 -11.70 -0.78 -16.59
C LYS A 60 -10.86 -1.24 -17.78
N ILE A 61 -11.47 -1.96 -18.71
CA ILE A 61 -10.85 -2.40 -19.98
C ILE A 61 -11.27 -1.45 -21.09
N ALA A 62 -10.30 -0.96 -21.87
CA ALA A 62 -10.52 -0.17 -23.07
C ALA A 62 -10.14 -1.00 -24.30
N HIS A 63 -11.02 -1.01 -25.31
CA HIS A 63 -10.83 -1.77 -26.54
C HIS A 63 -10.34 -0.91 -27.70
N ASN A 64 -10.30 0.41 -27.51
CA ASN A 64 -9.83 1.39 -28.51
C ASN A 64 -9.47 2.71 -27.80
N ARG A 65 -8.90 3.63 -28.60
CA ARG A 65 -8.46 4.94 -28.13
C ARG A 65 -9.57 5.78 -27.49
N ASP A 66 -10.74 5.83 -28.13
CA ASP A 66 -11.85 6.65 -27.64
C ASP A 66 -12.38 6.15 -26.31
N GLU A 67 -12.48 4.83 -26.15
CA GLU A 67 -12.83 4.21 -24.86
C GLU A 67 -11.78 4.52 -23.79
N ALA A 68 -10.48 4.47 -24.12
CA ALA A 68 -9.42 4.78 -23.17
C ALA A 68 -9.54 6.23 -22.65
N ILE A 69 -9.83 7.18 -23.52
CA ILE A 69 -10.06 8.59 -23.15
C ILE A 69 -11.28 8.71 -22.24
N LEU A 70 -12.44 8.19 -22.65
CA LEU A 70 -13.67 8.26 -21.88
C LEU A 70 -13.56 7.64 -20.49
N LEU A 71 -12.90 6.49 -20.40
CA LEU A 71 -12.67 5.81 -19.12
C LEU A 71 -11.73 6.60 -18.22
N SER A 72 -10.67 7.18 -18.78
CA SER A 72 -9.75 8.03 -18.01
C SER A 72 -10.44 9.28 -17.45
N GLU A 73 -11.28 9.94 -18.26
CA GLU A 73 -12.08 11.09 -17.81
C GLU A 73 -13.06 10.75 -16.68
N SER A 74 -13.51 9.50 -16.61
CA SER A 74 -14.36 9.03 -15.53
C SER A 74 -13.59 8.62 -14.28
N ILE A 75 -12.37 8.09 -14.44
CA ILE A 75 -11.56 7.53 -13.33
C ILE A 75 -10.70 8.60 -12.64
N LEU A 76 -10.08 9.49 -13.42
CA LEU A 76 -9.15 10.51 -12.88
C LEU A 76 -9.77 11.42 -11.79
N PRO A 77 -11.06 11.87 -11.89
CA PRO A 77 -11.66 12.69 -10.85
C PRO A 77 -12.21 11.90 -9.65
N MET A 78 -12.09 10.57 -9.64
CA MET A 78 -12.64 9.75 -8.56
C MET A 78 -11.94 9.98 -7.24
N THR A 79 -12.71 9.79 -6.17
CA THR A 79 -12.21 9.58 -4.81
C THR A 79 -12.64 8.18 -4.38
N ILE A 80 -11.69 7.33 -4.05
CA ILE A 80 -11.91 5.94 -3.67
C ILE A 80 -11.60 5.79 -2.18
N HIS A 81 -12.61 5.49 -1.36
CA HIS A 81 -12.50 5.40 0.11
C HIS A 81 -11.78 6.60 0.75
N GLY A 82 -12.08 7.81 0.30
CA GLY A 82 -11.47 9.05 0.82
C GLY A 82 -10.17 9.48 0.13
N HIS A 83 -9.55 8.61 -0.68
CA HIS A 83 -8.31 8.92 -1.39
C HIS A 83 -8.59 9.38 -2.82
N LYS A 84 -8.09 10.57 -3.19
CA LYS A 84 -8.16 11.06 -4.56
C LYS A 84 -7.28 10.20 -5.47
N VAL A 85 -7.76 9.94 -6.68
CA VAL A 85 -6.97 9.27 -7.70
C VAL A 85 -5.83 10.18 -8.15
N ASN A 86 -4.58 9.73 -8.00
CA ASN A 86 -3.38 10.48 -8.38
C ASN A 86 -3.09 10.44 -9.89
N GLY A 87 -3.62 9.43 -10.56
CA GLY A 87 -3.45 9.16 -11.98
C GLY A 87 -3.97 7.76 -12.29
N VAL A 88 -3.71 7.29 -13.47
CA VAL A 88 -4.06 5.93 -13.88
C VAL A 88 -2.84 5.17 -14.40
N LEU A 89 -2.80 3.88 -14.19
CA LEU A 89 -1.87 2.97 -14.84
C LEU A 89 -2.57 2.35 -16.04
N VAL A 90 -2.05 2.60 -17.23
CA VAL A 90 -2.50 1.95 -18.46
C VAL A 90 -1.65 0.71 -18.66
N ALA A 91 -2.25 -0.47 -18.57
CA ALA A 91 -1.55 -1.75 -18.62
C ALA A 91 -2.03 -2.64 -19.76
N GLU A 92 -1.13 -3.45 -20.30
CA GLU A 92 -1.47 -4.47 -21.29
C GLU A 92 -2.46 -5.48 -20.69
N ALA A 93 -3.58 -5.72 -21.38
CA ALA A 93 -4.52 -6.76 -20.99
C ALA A 93 -3.93 -8.15 -21.28
N LYS A 94 -3.99 -9.04 -20.31
CA LYS A 94 -3.51 -10.42 -20.45
C LYS A 94 -4.68 -11.39 -20.47
N ASN A 95 -4.53 -12.48 -21.21
CA ASN A 95 -5.48 -13.59 -21.13
C ASN A 95 -5.17 -14.41 -19.86
N ILE A 96 -6.03 -14.29 -18.85
CA ILE A 96 -5.87 -14.90 -17.54
C ILE A 96 -6.48 -16.28 -17.54
N LEU A 97 -5.69 -17.28 -17.19
CA LEU A 97 -6.12 -18.68 -17.07
C LEU A 97 -6.43 -19.06 -15.63
N HIS A 98 -5.68 -18.49 -14.68
CA HIS A 98 -5.87 -18.71 -13.25
C HIS A 98 -5.24 -17.58 -12.43
N GLU A 99 -5.80 -17.29 -11.27
CA GLU A 99 -5.34 -16.24 -10.36
C GLU A 99 -4.96 -16.80 -9.01
N TYR A 100 -3.77 -16.43 -8.54
CA TYR A 100 -3.23 -16.79 -7.23
C TYR A 100 -3.00 -15.53 -6.41
N TYR A 101 -3.00 -15.70 -5.10
CA TYR A 101 -2.53 -14.69 -4.15
C TYR A 101 -1.22 -15.11 -3.54
N VAL A 102 -0.28 -14.20 -3.43
CA VAL A 102 0.97 -14.40 -2.69
C VAL A 102 1.38 -13.11 -1.98
N SER A 103 1.80 -13.23 -0.72
CA SER A 103 2.34 -12.10 0.04
C SER A 103 3.47 -12.51 0.99
N ILE A 104 4.30 -11.54 1.32
CA ILE A 104 5.32 -11.64 2.37
C ILE A 104 5.14 -10.44 3.27
N SER A 105 5.04 -10.67 4.58
CA SER A 105 4.77 -9.62 5.56
C SER A 105 5.51 -9.83 6.87
N VAL A 106 5.66 -8.76 7.65
CA VAL A 106 6.15 -8.83 9.04
C VAL A 106 5.04 -9.33 9.94
N ASP A 107 5.28 -10.42 10.67
CA ASP A 107 4.44 -10.81 11.80
C ASP A 107 5.02 -10.22 13.10
N ARG A 108 4.40 -9.15 13.58
CA ARG A 108 4.82 -8.46 14.81
C ARG A 108 4.58 -9.29 16.07
N THR A 109 3.65 -10.25 16.02
CA THR A 109 3.31 -11.09 17.19
C THR A 109 4.39 -12.13 17.44
N SER A 110 4.80 -12.85 16.41
CA SER A 110 5.88 -13.82 16.47
C SER A 110 7.27 -13.19 16.38
N ARG A 111 7.36 -11.92 15.88
CA ARG A 111 8.60 -11.20 15.55
C ARG A 111 9.39 -11.88 14.43
N ASP A 112 8.67 -12.46 13.52
CA ASP A 112 9.15 -13.22 12.36
C ASP A 112 8.52 -12.67 11.08
N PHE A 113 8.67 -13.39 9.98
CA PHE A 113 8.03 -13.06 8.70
C PHE A 113 7.07 -14.18 8.28
N ASP A 114 6.01 -13.80 7.58
CA ASP A 114 5.05 -14.73 7.01
C ASP A 114 5.05 -14.67 5.49
N VAL A 115 5.07 -15.84 4.88
CA VAL A 115 4.68 -16.02 3.49
C VAL A 115 3.27 -16.59 3.48
N LEU A 116 2.33 -15.88 2.89
CA LEU A 116 0.95 -16.36 2.67
C LEU A 116 0.73 -16.61 1.19
N ALA A 117 0.03 -17.68 0.86
CA ALA A 117 -0.33 -17.98 -0.52
C ALA A 117 -1.63 -18.78 -0.61
N THR A 118 -2.42 -18.53 -1.66
CA THR A 118 -3.61 -19.31 -1.99
C THR A 118 -3.81 -19.40 -3.50
N ALA A 119 -4.47 -20.47 -3.94
CA ALA A 119 -4.89 -20.65 -5.33
C ALA A 119 -6.12 -19.79 -5.72
N ASN A 120 -6.66 -19.01 -4.79
CA ASN A 120 -7.83 -18.16 -5.00
C ASN A 120 -7.37 -16.69 -4.92
N GLY A 121 -6.78 -16.19 -5.99
CA GLY A 121 -6.40 -14.79 -6.15
C GLY A 121 -7.51 -13.92 -6.72
N GLY A 122 -7.24 -12.61 -6.83
CA GLY A 122 -8.19 -11.64 -7.39
C GLY A 122 -9.37 -11.29 -6.48
N THR A 123 -9.44 -11.87 -5.28
CA THR A 123 -10.49 -11.71 -4.27
C THR A 123 -9.92 -11.25 -2.93
N GLU A 124 -10.77 -10.96 -1.96
CA GLU A 124 -10.37 -10.60 -0.60
C GLU A 124 -9.88 -11.85 0.14
N VAL A 125 -8.56 -11.95 0.30
CA VAL A 125 -7.92 -13.09 0.96
C VAL A 125 -8.31 -13.18 2.43
N GLU A 126 -8.60 -12.05 3.06
CA GLU A 126 -9.09 -11.99 4.44
C GLU A 126 -10.46 -12.67 4.61
N GLU A 127 -11.34 -12.55 3.62
CA GLU A 127 -12.63 -13.28 3.62
C GLU A 127 -12.41 -14.78 3.39
N ILE A 128 -11.55 -15.14 2.42
CA ILE A 128 -11.18 -16.53 2.16
C ILE A 128 -10.56 -17.15 3.41
N ALA A 129 -9.66 -16.43 4.10
CA ALA A 129 -9.02 -16.92 5.31
C ALA A 129 -10.01 -17.15 6.47
N LYS A 130 -11.13 -16.42 6.52
CA LYS A 130 -12.19 -16.60 7.50
C LYS A 130 -13.11 -17.79 7.15
N GLU A 131 -13.51 -17.89 5.89
CA GLU A 131 -14.49 -18.90 5.44
C GLU A 131 -13.82 -20.26 5.15
N HIS A 132 -12.62 -20.23 4.59
CA HIS A 132 -11.85 -21.38 4.13
C HIS A 132 -10.38 -21.28 4.56
N PRO A 133 -10.06 -21.28 5.88
CA PRO A 133 -8.69 -21.10 6.38
C PRO A 133 -7.71 -22.15 5.83
N GLU A 134 -8.19 -23.35 5.50
CA GLU A 134 -7.40 -24.42 4.92
C GLU A 134 -6.89 -24.11 3.49
N SER A 135 -7.55 -23.20 2.77
CA SER A 135 -7.15 -22.81 1.41
C SER A 135 -5.97 -21.83 1.41
N VAL A 136 -5.76 -21.11 2.50
CA VAL A 136 -4.62 -20.20 2.67
C VAL A 136 -3.45 -20.95 3.30
N LYS A 137 -2.33 -21.02 2.59
CA LYS A 137 -1.10 -21.63 3.08
C LYS A 137 -0.24 -20.56 3.72
N ARG A 138 0.35 -20.90 4.86
CA ARG A 138 1.24 -20.02 5.62
C ARG A 138 2.55 -20.72 5.89
N LEU A 139 3.64 -20.00 5.69
CA LEU A 139 4.99 -20.41 6.05
C LEU A 139 5.64 -19.31 6.88
N HIS A 140 6.07 -19.64 8.10
CA HIS A 140 6.86 -18.76 8.93
C HIS A 140 8.34 -18.80 8.52
N ILE A 141 8.94 -17.64 8.41
CA ILE A 141 10.38 -17.47 8.22
C ILE A 141 10.90 -16.78 9.47
N ASN A 142 11.79 -17.46 10.20
CA ASN A 142 12.45 -16.88 11.37
C ASN A 142 13.24 -15.62 10.99
N ALA A 143 13.19 -14.57 11.81
CA ALA A 143 13.83 -13.29 11.55
C ALA A 143 15.35 -13.38 11.31
N LEU A 144 16.01 -14.41 11.84
CA LEU A 144 17.43 -14.72 11.62
C LEU A 144 17.63 -15.81 10.55
N GLY A 145 16.55 -16.31 9.98
CA GLY A 145 16.56 -17.34 8.94
C GLY A 145 16.57 -16.74 7.54
N ASP A 146 16.45 -17.64 6.57
CA ASP A 146 16.29 -17.25 5.16
C ASP A 146 15.17 -18.07 4.50
N PHE A 147 14.64 -17.55 3.42
CA PHE A 147 13.64 -18.20 2.58
C PHE A 147 14.36 -18.78 1.35
N ASP A 148 14.58 -20.08 1.33
CA ASP A 148 15.33 -20.74 0.30
C ASP A 148 14.45 -21.35 -0.82
N MET A 149 15.11 -21.86 -1.87
CA MET A 149 14.43 -22.47 -3.02
C MET A 149 13.58 -23.69 -2.62
N GLU A 150 13.97 -24.45 -1.62
CA GLU A 150 13.23 -25.61 -1.18
C GLU A 150 11.93 -25.19 -0.47
N ALA A 151 11.99 -24.17 0.39
CA ALA A 151 10.85 -23.60 1.05
C ALA A 151 9.89 -22.93 0.04
N ALA A 152 10.43 -22.22 -0.95
CA ALA A 152 9.66 -21.60 -2.02
C ALA A 152 8.93 -22.67 -2.88
N LYS A 153 9.59 -23.76 -3.24
CA LYS A 153 8.96 -24.87 -3.97
C LYS A 153 7.90 -25.59 -3.16
N ARG A 154 8.12 -25.77 -1.85
CA ARG A 154 7.08 -26.34 -0.96
C ARG A 154 5.84 -25.45 -0.93
N MET A 155 6.01 -24.13 -0.75
CA MET A 155 4.89 -23.19 -0.73
C MET A 155 4.15 -23.18 -2.07
N ALA A 156 4.85 -23.05 -3.19
CA ALA A 156 4.26 -23.07 -4.51
C ALA A 156 3.49 -24.40 -4.79
N GLY A 157 4.06 -25.55 -4.40
CA GLY A 157 3.40 -26.84 -4.53
C GLY A 157 2.12 -26.96 -3.71
N GLN A 158 2.08 -26.35 -2.52
CA GLN A 158 0.87 -26.38 -1.66
C GLN A 158 -0.31 -25.60 -2.23
N ILE A 159 -0.09 -24.65 -3.11
CA ILE A 159 -1.14 -23.87 -3.78
C ILE A 159 -1.37 -24.33 -5.22
N GLY A 160 -0.84 -25.49 -5.60
CA GLY A 160 -1.21 -26.18 -6.83
C GLY A 160 -0.31 -25.92 -8.03
N PHE A 161 0.89 -25.37 -7.83
CA PHE A 161 1.88 -25.31 -8.91
C PHE A 161 2.63 -26.64 -9.07
N TYR A 162 2.76 -27.10 -10.30
CA TYR A 162 3.45 -28.34 -10.65
C TYR A 162 4.31 -28.14 -11.90
N HIS A 163 5.29 -29.03 -12.11
CA HIS A 163 6.16 -29.07 -13.28
C HIS A 163 6.87 -27.72 -13.53
N ALA A 164 6.79 -27.18 -14.73
CA ALA A 164 7.44 -25.92 -15.11
C ALA A 164 6.92 -24.70 -14.32
N ASP A 165 5.63 -24.67 -13.99
CA ASP A 165 5.02 -23.60 -13.19
C ASP A 165 5.57 -23.58 -11.77
N LEU A 166 5.93 -24.74 -11.20
CA LEU A 166 6.49 -24.83 -9.86
C LEU A 166 7.81 -24.06 -9.73
N ASP A 167 8.71 -24.27 -10.69
CA ASP A 167 10.00 -23.58 -10.68
C ASP A 167 9.83 -22.07 -10.92
N GLN A 168 8.91 -21.68 -11.79
CA GLN A 168 8.61 -20.27 -12.04
C GLN A 168 8.01 -19.61 -10.80
N ALA A 169 7.01 -20.21 -10.15
CA ALA A 169 6.37 -19.70 -8.94
C ALA A 169 7.37 -19.60 -7.78
N ALA A 170 8.20 -20.63 -7.58
CA ALA A 170 9.25 -20.63 -6.56
C ALA A 170 10.27 -19.51 -6.79
N ASN A 171 10.68 -19.26 -8.03
CA ASN A 171 11.56 -18.14 -8.36
C ASN A 171 10.90 -16.79 -8.10
N ILE A 172 9.60 -16.63 -8.40
CA ILE A 172 8.86 -15.39 -8.09
C ILE A 172 8.82 -15.16 -6.58
N LEU A 173 8.50 -16.19 -5.78
CA LEU A 173 8.49 -16.08 -4.32
C LEU A 173 9.86 -15.69 -3.76
N LEU A 174 10.96 -16.25 -4.27
CA LEU A 174 12.31 -15.85 -3.85
C LEU A 174 12.65 -14.41 -4.22
N ARG A 175 12.23 -13.95 -5.40
CA ARG A 175 12.42 -12.56 -5.83
C ARG A 175 11.57 -11.60 -5.02
N MET A 176 10.35 -11.99 -4.62
CA MET A 176 9.55 -11.25 -3.67
C MET A 176 10.24 -11.13 -2.30
N TRP A 177 10.84 -12.22 -1.82
CA TRP A 177 11.64 -12.21 -0.59
C TRP A 177 12.85 -11.30 -0.70
N GLN A 178 13.54 -11.30 -1.85
CA GLN A 178 14.64 -10.37 -2.08
C GLN A 178 14.16 -8.92 -2.14
N CYS A 179 13.05 -8.65 -2.85
CA CYS A 179 12.41 -7.34 -2.87
C CYS A 179 12.07 -6.85 -1.45
N PHE A 180 11.50 -7.74 -0.64
CA PHE A 180 11.13 -7.47 0.76
C PHE A 180 12.34 -7.07 1.61
N LYS A 181 13.44 -7.82 1.51
CA LYS A 181 14.68 -7.55 2.26
C LYS A 181 15.40 -6.30 1.78
N ASP A 182 15.59 -6.17 0.47
CA ASP A 182 16.38 -5.09 -0.12
C ASP A 182 15.73 -3.71 0.07
N ASN A 183 14.41 -3.69 0.25
CA ASN A 183 13.64 -2.47 0.41
C ASN A 183 13.07 -2.28 1.82
N ASP A 184 13.57 -2.97 2.84
CA ASP A 184 13.00 -2.88 4.19
C ASP A 184 11.47 -2.84 4.17
N ALA A 185 10.85 -3.70 3.37
CA ALA A 185 9.41 -3.73 3.23
C ALA A 185 8.76 -4.36 4.47
N THR A 186 7.58 -3.91 4.81
CA THR A 186 6.71 -4.54 5.82
C THR A 186 5.64 -5.42 5.18
N LEU A 187 5.41 -5.21 3.87
CA LEU A 187 4.51 -6.01 3.04
C LEU A 187 5.00 -5.98 1.58
N VAL A 188 5.06 -7.13 0.95
CA VAL A 188 5.14 -7.30 -0.51
C VAL A 188 4.03 -8.28 -0.90
N GLU A 189 3.05 -7.82 -1.66
CA GLU A 189 1.87 -8.57 -2.07
C GLU A 189 1.69 -8.51 -3.58
N ILE A 190 1.34 -9.64 -4.16
CA ILE A 190 0.90 -9.77 -5.55
C ILE A 190 -0.50 -10.40 -5.54
N ASN A 191 -1.50 -9.63 -5.99
CA ASN A 191 -2.90 -10.07 -6.03
C ASN A 191 -3.66 -9.47 -7.22
N PRO A 192 -3.74 -10.20 -8.37
CA PRO A 192 -3.32 -11.59 -8.53
C PRO A 192 -1.89 -11.78 -9.10
N LEU A 193 -1.25 -12.85 -8.69
CA LEU A 193 -0.24 -13.53 -9.49
C LEU A 193 -1.00 -14.42 -10.47
N ALA A 194 -0.99 -14.07 -11.75
CA ALA A 194 -1.81 -14.73 -12.74
C ALA A 194 -1.02 -15.75 -13.57
N LYS A 195 -1.60 -16.92 -13.82
CA LYS A 195 -1.21 -17.76 -14.94
C LYS A 195 -1.87 -17.19 -16.18
N ILE A 196 -1.07 -16.77 -17.14
CA ILE A 196 -1.49 -16.14 -18.40
C ILE A 196 -1.08 -16.98 -19.60
N GLY A 197 -1.73 -16.78 -20.74
CA GLY A 197 -1.38 -17.43 -22.01
C GLY A 197 -2.58 -17.95 -22.77
N ASP A 198 -2.32 -18.71 -23.84
CA ASP A 198 -3.35 -19.40 -24.60
C ASP A 198 -3.66 -20.74 -23.89
N PRO A 199 -4.93 -21.06 -23.59
CA PRO A 199 -5.30 -22.32 -22.98
C PRO A 199 -4.86 -23.54 -23.79
N ASP A 200 -4.77 -23.42 -25.11
CA ASP A 200 -4.45 -24.51 -26.03
C ASP A 200 -2.94 -24.58 -26.39
N ASP A 201 -2.15 -23.56 -26.00
CA ASP A 201 -0.69 -23.52 -26.23
C ASP A 201 0.08 -23.49 -24.91
N GLU A 202 0.58 -24.66 -24.49
CA GLU A 202 1.33 -24.79 -23.22
C GLU A 202 2.62 -23.93 -23.21
N ALA A 203 3.25 -23.72 -24.39
CA ALA A 203 4.48 -22.94 -24.48
C ALA A 203 4.25 -21.43 -24.30
N SER A 204 3.01 -20.95 -24.48
CA SER A 204 2.64 -19.54 -24.26
C SER A 204 2.38 -19.24 -22.79
N LYS A 205 2.16 -20.27 -21.94
CA LYS A 205 1.75 -20.10 -20.56
C LYS A 205 2.91 -19.63 -19.68
N SER A 206 2.64 -18.66 -18.82
CA SER A 206 3.63 -18.13 -17.88
C SER A 206 2.93 -17.49 -16.67
N LEU A 207 3.69 -17.20 -15.62
CA LEU A 207 3.22 -16.44 -14.46
C LEU A 207 3.58 -14.97 -14.60
N CYS A 208 2.64 -14.11 -14.21
CA CYS A 208 2.76 -12.67 -14.33
C CYS A 208 2.08 -11.98 -13.13
N ALA A 209 2.76 -11.03 -12.49
CA ALA A 209 2.17 -10.19 -11.45
C ALA A 209 1.30 -9.11 -12.11
N LEU A 210 -0.02 -9.21 -11.98
CA LEU A 210 -0.95 -8.27 -12.60
C LEU A 210 -1.25 -7.07 -11.73
N ASP A 211 -1.16 -7.22 -10.41
CA ASP A 211 -1.29 -6.14 -9.44
C ASP A 211 -0.28 -6.35 -8.32
N ALA A 212 0.15 -5.25 -7.69
CA ALA A 212 1.15 -5.25 -6.64
C ALA A 212 0.82 -4.23 -5.56
N LYS A 213 1.06 -4.61 -4.31
CA LYS A 213 1.02 -3.73 -3.16
C LYS A 213 2.29 -3.91 -2.35
N ILE A 214 3.00 -2.81 -2.12
CA ILE A 214 4.22 -2.81 -1.28
C ILE A 214 4.08 -1.70 -0.25
N SER A 215 4.37 -2.05 1.00
CA SER A 215 4.52 -1.11 2.11
C SER A 215 5.96 -1.18 2.61
N LEU A 216 6.60 -0.03 2.69
CA LEU A 216 7.99 0.12 3.14
C LEU A 216 8.02 0.58 4.61
N ASP A 217 9.05 0.19 5.36
CA ASP A 217 9.28 0.72 6.70
C ASP A 217 9.83 2.15 6.61
N GLY A 218 8.99 3.14 6.86
CA GLY A 218 9.40 4.55 6.84
C GLY A 218 10.57 4.88 7.75
N ASN A 219 10.79 4.09 8.82
CA ASN A 219 11.93 4.27 9.71
C ASN A 219 13.27 3.89 9.07
N ALA A 220 13.26 3.13 7.98
CA ALA A 220 14.44 2.76 7.22
C ALA A 220 14.82 3.78 6.12
N ALA A 221 14.04 4.84 5.92
CA ALA A 221 14.25 5.82 4.85
C ALA A 221 15.66 6.45 4.85
N PHE A 222 16.30 6.56 6.03
CA PHE A 222 17.65 7.12 6.16
C PHE A 222 18.75 6.32 5.43
N ARG A 223 18.47 5.09 5.02
CA ARG A 223 19.40 4.21 4.28
C ARG A 223 18.93 3.93 2.85
N HIS A 224 17.87 4.58 2.38
CA HIS A 224 17.27 4.42 1.07
C HIS A 224 17.09 5.76 0.35
N ASP A 225 18.18 6.36 -0.09
CA ASP A 225 18.17 7.67 -0.79
C ASP A 225 17.21 7.71 -2.00
N GLY A 226 16.99 6.55 -2.64
CA GLY A 226 16.09 6.42 -3.80
C GLY A 226 14.59 6.51 -3.45
N TRP A 227 14.19 6.46 -2.18
CA TRP A 227 12.78 6.49 -1.80
C TRP A 227 12.13 7.87 -1.95
N ALA A 228 12.91 8.96 -2.03
CA ALA A 228 12.37 10.28 -2.32
C ALA A 228 11.54 10.33 -3.62
N ARG A 229 11.77 9.41 -4.57
CA ARG A 229 10.95 9.26 -5.79
C ARG A 229 9.52 8.77 -5.53
N PHE A 230 9.28 8.18 -4.36
CA PHE A 230 7.97 7.64 -3.96
C PHE A 230 7.16 8.61 -3.11
N ASP A 231 7.76 9.74 -2.72
CA ASP A 231 7.05 10.79 -2.00
C ASP A 231 5.99 11.40 -2.90
N ASP A 232 4.80 11.56 -2.36
CA ASP A 232 3.69 12.22 -3.01
C ASP A 232 3.14 13.33 -2.12
N PRO A 233 3.63 14.56 -2.30
CA PRO A 233 3.18 15.71 -1.51
C PRO A 233 1.67 15.99 -1.66
N MET A 234 1.05 15.57 -2.76
CA MET A 234 -0.39 15.80 -3.00
C MET A 234 -1.31 14.86 -2.22
N GLN A 235 -0.75 13.77 -1.69
CA GLN A 235 -1.48 12.77 -0.88
C GLN A 235 -1.11 12.86 0.61
N ALA A 236 -0.18 13.73 0.99
CA ALA A 236 0.07 14.01 2.39
C ALA A 236 -1.17 14.66 2.99
N ASP A 237 -1.52 14.26 4.21
CA ASP A 237 -2.53 14.98 4.97
C ASP A 237 -2.10 16.45 5.09
N PRO A 238 -2.96 17.43 4.81
CA PRO A 238 -2.57 18.84 4.78
C PRO A 238 -2.03 19.33 6.13
N PHE A 239 -2.51 18.77 7.24
CA PHE A 239 -2.03 19.15 8.58
C PHE A 239 -0.67 18.49 8.87
N GLU A 240 -0.47 17.24 8.44
CA GLU A 240 0.82 16.54 8.54
C GLU A 240 1.89 17.22 7.67
N ALA A 241 1.51 17.63 6.46
CA ALA A 241 2.41 18.35 5.56
C ALA A 241 2.81 19.71 6.14
N ALA A 242 1.83 20.49 6.65
CA ALA A 242 2.10 21.77 7.31
C ALA A 242 2.99 21.60 8.55
N ALA A 243 2.79 20.56 9.34
CA ALA A 243 3.62 20.26 10.50
C ALA A 243 5.07 19.90 10.11
N ALA A 244 5.24 19.11 9.04
CA ALA A 244 6.55 18.72 8.54
C ALA A 244 7.38 19.92 8.08
N GLU A 245 6.77 20.96 7.49
CA GLU A 245 7.45 22.21 7.11
C GLU A 245 8.08 22.93 8.34
N HIS A 246 7.50 22.74 9.51
CA HIS A 246 7.98 23.28 10.80
C HIS A 246 8.85 22.27 11.59
N GLY A 247 9.16 21.09 11.01
CA GLY A 247 9.92 20.04 11.69
C GLY A 247 9.18 19.37 12.85
N LEU A 248 7.85 19.40 12.85
CA LEU A 248 6.99 18.82 13.86
C LEU A 248 6.52 17.41 13.47
N HIS A 249 6.40 16.54 14.46
CA HIS A 249 5.81 15.20 14.30
C HIS A 249 4.30 15.25 14.59
N TYR A 250 3.51 15.28 13.53
CA TYR A 250 2.05 15.34 13.58
C TYR A 250 1.44 14.09 12.95
N VAL A 251 0.39 13.56 13.55
CA VAL A 251 -0.48 12.55 12.94
C VAL A 251 -1.92 13.03 13.10
N HIS A 252 -2.64 13.13 11.99
CA HIS A 252 -4.06 13.50 11.98
C HIS A 252 -4.92 12.32 12.43
N LEU A 253 -5.93 12.59 13.27
CA LEU A 253 -6.90 11.63 13.76
C LEU A 253 -8.32 12.21 13.61
N ASP A 254 -9.33 11.35 13.60
CA ASP A 254 -10.74 11.74 13.56
C ASP A 254 -11.24 12.06 14.96
N GLY A 255 -11.17 13.32 15.38
CA GLY A 255 -11.60 13.72 16.72
C GLY A 255 -11.85 15.22 16.89
N GLN A 256 -12.20 15.62 18.10
CA GLN A 256 -12.60 16.99 18.45
C GLN A 256 -11.61 17.68 19.39
N VAL A 257 -10.70 16.92 20.00
CA VAL A 257 -9.74 17.48 20.96
C VAL A 257 -8.34 17.46 20.37
N GLY A 258 -7.82 18.63 20.01
CA GLY A 258 -6.42 18.79 19.64
C GLY A 258 -5.51 18.49 20.81
N VAL A 259 -4.45 17.70 20.61
CA VAL A 259 -3.52 17.32 21.66
C VAL A 259 -2.09 17.76 21.31
N ILE A 260 -1.46 18.50 22.21
CA ILE A 260 -0.08 18.97 22.08
C ILE A 260 0.71 18.54 23.34
N GLY A 261 1.86 17.91 23.14
CA GLY A 261 2.74 17.55 24.24
C GLY A 261 4.21 17.58 23.84
N ASN A 262 5.10 17.54 24.82
CA ASN A 262 6.54 17.49 24.63
C ASN A 262 7.11 16.12 25.00
N GLY A 263 7.21 15.26 24.03
CA GLY A 263 7.66 13.89 24.12
C GLY A 263 6.58 12.88 23.75
N ALA A 264 6.91 11.98 22.83
CA ALA A 264 5.96 11.04 22.22
C ALA A 264 5.18 10.20 23.25
N GLY A 265 5.84 9.71 24.32
CA GLY A 265 5.19 8.94 25.37
C GLY A 265 4.15 9.75 26.14
N LEU A 266 4.43 11.03 26.41
CA LEU A 266 3.49 11.93 27.07
C LEU A 266 2.28 12.25 26.19
N VAL A 267 2.51 12.46 24.89
CA VAL A 267 1.43 12.68 23.92
C VAL A 267 0.55 11.43 23.85
N MET A 268 1.11 10.24 23.71
CA MET A 268 0.35 8.98 23.70
C MET A 268 -0.52 8.82 24.95
N SER A 269 0.04 9.03 26.14
CA SER A 269 -0.74 9.00 27.40
C SER A 269 -1.86 10.06 27.43
N SER A 270 -1.62 11.23 26.82
CA SER A 270 -2.61 12.30 26.73
C SER A 270 -3.76 11.92 25.79
N LEU A 271 -3.47 11.25 24.68
CA LEU A 271 -4.48 10.70 23.77
C LEU A 271 -5.35 9.67 24.48
N ASP A 272 -4.73 8.73 25.21
CA ASP A 272 -5.46 7.71 26.00
C ASP A 272 -6.36 8.38 27.03
N ALA A 273 -5.86 9.38 27.75
CA ALA A 273 -6.64 10.10 28.76
C ALA A 273 -7.87 10.83 28.16
N VAL A 274 -7.71 11.46 26.99
CA VAL A 274 -8.84 12.11 26.26
C VAL A 274 -9.87 11.07 25.84
N TRP A 275 -9.40 9.95 25.28
CA TRP A 275 -10.25 8.85 24.84
C TRP A 275 -11.05 8.25 26.00
N ASP A 276 -10.37 7.93 27.10
CA ASP A 276 -11.00 7.33 28.28
C ASP A 276 -12.01 8.29 28.91
N ALA A 277 -11.67 9.59 29.04
CA ALA A 277 -12.59 10.60 29.57
C ALA A 277 -13.86 10.73 28.70
N GLY A 278 -13.73 10.72 27.37
CA GLY A 278 -14.86 10.71 26.45
C GLY A 278 -15.77 9.49 26.66
N LYS A 279 -15.16 8.32 26.78
CA LYS A 279 -15.88 7.07 27.01
C LYS A 279 -16.56 7.01 28.39
N GLU A 280 -15.90 7.43 29.44
CA GLU A 280 -16.46 7.47 30.79
C GLU A 280 -17.67 8.43 30.90
N GLN A 281 -17.66 9.52 30.14
CA GLN A 281 -18.77 10.49 30.10
C GLN A 281 -19.87 10.08 29.11
N GLY A 282 -19.71 8.98 28.40
CA GLY A 282 -20.67 8.51 27.39
C GLY A 282 -20.79 9.43 26.19
N THR A 283 -19.74 10.18 25.87
CA THR A 283 -19.63 11.05 24.70
C THR A 283 -18.81 10.35 23.60
N ASN A 284 -18.89 10.88 22.36
CA ASN A 284 -18.04 10.43 21.25
C ASN A 284 -16.82 11.33 21.06
N VAL A 285 -16.41 12.03 22.11
CA VAL A 285 -15.24 12.93 22.04
C VAL A 285 -13.96 12.11 22.02
N THR A 286 -13.13 12.34 21.02
CA THR A 286 -11.87 11.64 20.75
C THR A 286 -10.75 12.64 20.43
N PRO A 287 -9.47 12.23 20.52
CA PRO A 287 -8.37 13.08 20.10
C PRO A 287 -8.38 13.30 18.57
N ALA A 288 -8.10 14.55 18.17
CA ALA A 288 -8.04 14.96 16.76
C ALA A 288 -6.66 14.79 16.12
N ASN A 289 -5.62 14.70 16.94
CA ASN A 289 -4.25 14.56 16.45
C ASN A 289 -3.29 14.04 17.51
N PHE A 290 -2.17 13.50 17.05
CA PHE A 290 -0.95 13.38 17.82
C PHE A 290 -0.01 14.53 17.41
N LEU A 291 0.54 15.28 18.34
CA LEU A 291 1.57 16.29 18.08
C LEU A 291 2.61 16.35 19.18
N ASP A 292 3.83 15.93 18.85
CA ASP A 292 4.99 16.03 19.70
C ASP A 292 5.86 17.22 19.28
N ILE A 293 6.00 18.20 20.18
CA ILE A 293 6.81 19.41 19.93
C ILE A 293 8.27 19.26 20.40
N GLY A 294 8.63 18.08 20.92
CA GLY A 294 9.97 17.79 21.42
C GLY A 294 10.31 18.49 22.75
N GLY A 295 11.44 18.09 23.33
CA GLY A 295 11.96 18.74 24.54
C GLY A 295 12.60 20.10 24.23
N GLY A 296 12.34 21.11 25.05
CA GLY A 296 12.92 22.45 24.87
C GLY A 296 12.26 23.29 23.77
N ALA A 297 10.99 23.03 23.49
CA ALA A 297 10.24 23.78 22.48
C ALA A 297 10.15 25.29 22.79
N SER A 298 10.42 26.10 21.80
CA SER A 298 10.32 27.58 21.91
C SER A 298 8.87 28.03 21.81
N ALA A 299 8.62 29.30 22.20
CA ALA A 299 7.31 29.93 21.99
C ALA A 299 6.88 29.96 20.52
N ALA A 300 7.83 30.02 19.58
CA ALA A 300 7.54 29.97 18.14
C ALA A 300 7.01 28.58 17.75
N VAL A 301 7.67 27.50 18.18
CA VAL A 301 7.23 26.10 17.96
C VAL A 301 5.82 25.87 18.51
N MET A 302 5.53 26.37 19.71
CA MET A 302 4.20 26.26 20.31
C MET A 302 3.15 27.05 19.50
N SER A 303 3.50 28.26 19.02
CA SER A 303 2.61 29.07 18.19
C SER A 303 2.28 28.38 16.87
N ASP A 304 3.28 27.82 16.20
CA ASP A 304 3.11 27.09 14.93
C ASP A 304 2.26 25.83 15.16
N SER A 305 2.55 25.10 16.24
CA SER A 305 1.78 23.91 16.64
C SER A 305 0.31 24.23 16.88
N LEU A 306 0.02 25.28 17.62
CA LEU A 306 -1.35 25.75 17.88
C LEU A 306 -2.05 26.18 16.57
N SER A 307 -1.33 26.87 15.69
CA SER A 307 -1.87 27.32 14.41
C SER A 307 -2.29 26.13 13.54
N ILE A 308 -1.48 25.09 13.50
CA ILE A 308 -1.76 23.88 12.74
C ILE A 308 -2.97 23.14 13.34
N VAL A 309 -2.96 22.86 14.64
CA VAL A 309 -4.07 22.16 15.32
C VAL A 309 -5.39 22.92 15.18
N LEU A 310 -5.39 24.24 15.33
CA LEU A 310 -6.58 25.07 15.22
C LEU A 310 -7.05 25.30 13.77
N SER A 311 -6.24 24.96 12.78
CA SER A 311 -6.65 24.98 11.36
C SER A 311 -7.53 23.81 10.97
N ASP A 312 -7.56 22.75 11.78
CA ASP A 312 -8.48 21.62 11.60
C ASP A 312 -9.89 22.02 12.05
N PRO A 313 -10.88 22.04 11.14
CA PRO A 313 -12.25 22.43 11.46
C PRO A 313 -12.97 21.47 12.41
N GLN A 314 -12.44 20.25 12.64
CA GLN A 314 -13.01 19.30 13.59
C GLN A 314 -12.62 19.61 15.04
N VAL A 315 -11.56 20.38 15.25
CA VAL A 315 -11.05 20.69 16.58
C VAL A 315 -11.92 21.72 17.28
N GLU A 316 -12.57 21.30 18.37
CA GLU A 316 -13.41 22.14 19.23
C GLU A 316 -12.68 22.63 20.49
N SER A 317 -11.65 21.90 20.93
CA SER A 317 -10.84 22.23 22.10
C SER A 317 -9.42 21.72 21.95
N VAL A 318 -8.47 22.31 22.69
CA VAL A 318 -7.06 21.89 22.68
C VAL A 318 -6.61 21.52 24.10
N PHE A 319 -6.06 20.32 24.22
CA PHE A 319 -5.42 19.84 25.44
C PHE A 319 -3.90 19.92 25.29
N ILE A 320 -3.27 20.79 26.09
CA ILE A 320 -1.83 20.98 26.08
C ILE A 320 -1.25 20.35 27.35
N ASN A 321 -0.39 19.36 27.16
CA ASN A 321 0.29 18.67 28.24
C ASN A 321 1.82 18.76 28.04
N VAL A 322 2.46 19.65 28.79
CA VAL A 322 3.89 19.96 28.66
C VAL A 322 4.58 19.76 30.00
N TYR A 323 5.60 18.94 30.02
CA TYR A 323 6.38 18.64 31.21
C TYR A 323 7.80 19.16 31.02
N GLY A 324 8.21 20.07 31.89
CA GLY A 324 9.57 20.52 32.11
C GLY A 324 10.43 20.72 30.86
N GLY A 325 10.73 21.88 30.47
CA GLY A 325 11.59 22.12 29.32
C GLY A 325 12.22 23.48 29.37
#